data_0c443bde954193e879c5050077ea192c
#
_entry.id   0c443bde954193e879c5050077ea192c
#
_cell.length_a   1.000
_cell.length_b   1.000
_cell.length_c   1.000
_cell.angle_alpha   90.00
_cell.angle_beta   90.00
_cell.angle_gamma   90.00
#
_symmetry.space_group_name_H-M   'P 1'
#
loop_
_entity.id
_entity.type
_entity.pdbx_description
1 polymer ?
#
loop_
_entity_poly.entity_id
_entity_poly.type
_entity_poly.pdbx_seq_one_letter_code
_entity_poly.pdbx_strand_id
1 'polypeptide(L)'
;MNYTSSILSALETMRRGELAKGEKTSAFKARAYKKVMDQISGLGRPIQSYDDLTGVTGIGEKIEEKIKEILATGSLASAERVKEKYAIDAVDELLTVHGIGPVKARELVAAGIKSVAALVEAVKADPSLLNATQKMGLKYHATATLRIPREEMTVHEDVLQAFMPKGLKGVVVGSYRRGAANSGDIDMLLTPKSASVKDAHALFETFIAGLKESDYIIDELVSGEKKWMGYVRVGSAETPGKARRLDLLLTMPSEYAYALLYFTGSDKF
;
A
#
# COMPACT_ATOMS: atom_id res chain seq x y z
N MET A 1 -11.06 26.30 -14.38
CA MET A 1 -10.76 24.85 -14.37
C MET A 1 -9.90 24.55 -13.14
N ASN A 2 -10.02 23.38 -12.51
CA ASN A 2 -9.18 23.04 -11.35
C ASN A 2 -7.94 22.25 -11.80
N TYR A 3 -6.76 22.80 -11.62
CA TYR A 3 -5.48 22.24 -12.03
C TYR A 3 -4.70 21.54 -10.89
N THR A 4 -5.25 21.49 -9.67
CA THR A 4 -4.55 20.95 -8.49
C THR A 4 -4.03 19.52 -8.74
N SER A 5 -4.87 18.64 -9.26
CA SER A 5 -4.49 17.24 -9.55
C SER A 5 -3.41 17.15 -10.64
N SER A 6 -3.53 17.93 -11.72
CA SER A 6 -2.54 17.95 -12.81
C SER A 6 -1.18 18.44 -12.32
N ILE A 7 -1.15 19.49 -11.50
CA ILE A 7 0.07 20.04 -10.92
C ILE A 7 0.73 19.00 -10.00
N LEU A 8 -0.02 18.40 -9.07
CA LEU A 8 0.50 17.40 -8.14
C LEU A 8 1.04 16.17 -8.88
N SER A 9 0.31 15.65 -9.87
CA SER A 9 0.73 14.51 -10.68
C SER A 9 2.00 14.78 -11.48
N ALA A 10 2.08 15.94 -12.14
CA ALA A 10 3.25 16.33 -12.92
C ALA A 10 4.49 16.53 -12.02
N LEU A 11 4.35 17.22 -10.88
CA LEU A 11 5.45 17.41 -9.93
C LEU A 11 5.91 16.09 -9.31
N GLU A 12 5.01 15.16 -9.03
CA GLU A 12 5.36 13.81 -8.56
C GLU A 12 6.14 13.04 -9.62
N THR A 13 5.73 13.11 -10.88
CA THR A 13 6.48 12.51 -12.00
C THR A 13 7.89 13.07 -12.09
N MET A 14 8.05 14.40 -11.99
CA MET A 14 9.36 15.05 -11.99
C MET A 14 10.19 14.62 -10.78
N ARG A 15 9.61 14.53 -9.58
CA ARG A 15 10.27 14.04 -8.36
C ARG A 15 10.82 12.63 -8.56
N ARG A 16 10.01 11.74 -9.12
CA ARG A 16 10.38 10.35 -9.37
C ARG A 16 11.46 10.24 -10.43
N GLY A 17 11.40 11.07 -11.48
CA GLY A 17 12.45 11.18 -12.47
C GLY A 17 13.79 11.61 -11.86
N GLU A 18 13.79 12.55 -10.92
CA GLU A 18 15.01 12.92 -10.20
C GLU A 18 15.56 11.74 -9.38
N LEU A 19 14.71 11.04 -8.62
CA LEU A 19 15.14 9.86 -7.85
C LEU A 19 15.68 8.74 -8.75
N ALA A 20 15.13 8.57 -9.94
CA ALA A 20 15.58 7.55 -10.90
C ALA A 20 16.96 7.85 -11.51
N LYS A 21 17.38 9.13 -11.57
CA LYS A 21 18.71 9.52 -12.05
C LYS A 21 19.84 9.02 -11.15
N GLY A 22 19.63 8.96 -9.84
CA GLY A 22 20.62 8.53 -8.86
C GLY A 22 21.83 9.47 -8.70
N GLU A 23 21.76 10.71 -9.19
CA GLU A 23 22.84 11.70 -9.07
C GLU A 23 22.93 12.25 -7.64
N LYS A 24 24.11 12.77 -7.24
CA LYS A 24 24.32 13.34 -5.90
C LYS A 24 23.31 14.43 -5.50
N THR A 25 22.83 15.20 -6.47
CA THR A 25 21.87 16.30 -6.24
C THR A 25 20.41 15.86 -6.37
N SER A 26 20.15 14.65 -6.85
CA SER A 26 18.79 14.15 -7.13
C SER A 26 17.91 14.10 -5.90
N ALA A 27 18.43 13.64 -4.76
CA ALA A 27 17.68 13.60 -3.50
C ALA A 27 17.27 15.01 -3.02
N PHE A 28 18.11 16.01 -3.22
CA PHE A 28 17.78 17.39 -2.86
C PHE A 28 16.67 17.95 -3.76
N LYS A 29 16.77 17.75 -5.08
CA LYS A 29 15.75 18.19 -6.05
C LYS A 29 14.41 17.47 -5.79
N ALA A 30 14.44 16.18 -5.51
CA ALA A 30 13.25 15.42 -5.17
C ALA A 30 12.56 15.93 -3.90
N ARG A 31 13.32 16.33 -2.86
CA ARG A 31 12.77 16.95 -1.66
C ARG A 31 12.13 18.30 -1.94
N ALA A 32 12.69 19.10 -2.84
CA ALA A 32 12.10 20.38 -3.23
C ALA A 32 10.70 20.19 -3.87
N TYR A 33 10.57 19.24 -4.80
CA TYR A 33 9.27 18.88 -5.36
C TYR A 33 8.29 18.42 -4.27
N LYS A 34 8.73 17.51 -3.38
CA LYS A 34 7.87 17.01 -2.29
C LYS A 34 7.38 18.14 -1.39
N LYS A 35 8.27 19.06 -0.98
CA LYS A 35 7.92 20.20 -0.12
C LYS A 35 6.81 21.07 -0.74
N VAL A 36 6.91 21.35 -2.04
CA VAL A 36 5.92 22.15 -2.76
C VAL A 36 4.59 21.38 -2.86
N MET A 37 4.63 20.10 -3.20
CA MET A 37 3.43 19.26 -3.30
C MET A 37 2.69 19.13 -1.96
N ASP A 38 3.41 18.93 -0.84
CA ASP A 38 2.81 18.82 0.49
C ASP A 38 2.05 20.11 0.86
N GLN A 39 2.62 21.30 0.55
CA GLN A 39 1.96 22.57 0.78
C GLN A 39 0.75 22.78 -0.13
N ILE A 40 0.86 22.45 -1.44
CA ILE A 40 -0.26 22.52 -2.38
C ILE A 40 -1.42 21.63 -1.91
N SER A 41 -1.13 20.40 -1.47
CA SER A 41 -2.13 19.48 -0.92
C SER A 41 -2.81 20.02 0.34
N GLY A 42 -2.10 20.81 1.13
CA GLY A 42 -2.59 21.45 2.35
C GLY A 42 -3.42 22.72 2.14
N LEU A 43 -3.48 23.29 0.92
CA LEU A 43 -4.22 24.54 0.66
C LEU A 43 -5.72 24.41 0.87
N GLY A 44 -6.30 23.21 0.72
CA GLY A 44 -7.74 22.96 0.90
C GLY A 44 -8.65 23.67 -0.13
N ARG A 45 -8.07 24.29 -1.16
CA ARG A 45 -8.77 25.02 -2.23
C ARG A 45 -8.26 24.62 -3.60
N PRO A 46 -9.10 24.74 -4.66
CA PRO A 46 -8.67 24.42 -6.02
C PRO A 46 -7.70 25.49 -6.55
N ILE A 47 -6.70 25.06 -7.33
CA ILE A 47 -5.80 25.94 -8.06
C ILE A 47 -6.37 26.17 -9.46
N GLN A 48 -6.64 27.43 -9.78
CA GLN A 48 -7.15 27.87 -11.08
C GLN A 48 -6.21 28.83 -11.79
N SER A 49 -5.37 29.54 -11.01
CA SER A 49 -4.36 30.48 -11.46
C SER A 49 -3.09 30.36 -10.61
N TYR A 50 -2.02 31.02 -11.05
CA TYR A 50 -0.78 31.05 -10.28
C TYR A 50 -0.91 31.79 -8.93
N ASP A 51 -1.81 32.77 -8.87
CA ASP A 51 -2.08 33.57 -7.66
C ASP A 51 -2.65 32.73 -6.51
N ASP A 52 -3.30 31.61 -6.82
CA ASP A 52 -3.82 30.66 -5.83
C ASP A 52 -2.70 29.95 -5.04
N LEU A 53 -1.46 30.04 -5.52
CA LEU A 53 -0.26 29.50 -4.86
C LEU A 53 0.42 30.53 -3.93
N THR A 54 -0.18 31.68 -3.71
CA THR A 54 0.34 32.68 -2.77
C THR A 54 0.47 32.05 -1.38
N GLY A 55 1.67 32.14 -0.80
CA GLY A 55 2.03 31.53 0.51
C GLY A 55 2.68 30.15 0.39
N VAL A 56 2.71 29.51 -0.76
CA VAL A 56 3.48 28.28 -0.98
C VAL A 56 4.96 28.61 -1.10
N THR A 57 5.77 28.08 -0.20
CA THR A 57 7.22 28.33 -0.17
C THR A 57 8.00 27.24 -0.90
N GLY A 58 9.15 27.63 -1.49
CA GLY A 58 10.03 26.67 -2.16
C GLY A 58 9.71 26.49 -3.66
N ILE A 59 8.77 27.26 -4.21
CA ILE A 59 8.60 27.39 -5.65
C ILE A 59 9.73 28.26 -6.18
N GLY A 60 10.78 27.62 -6.68
CA GLY A 60 11.84 28.32 -7.43
C GLY A 60 11.49 28.38 -8.92
N GLU A 61 12.24 29.19 -9.68
CA GLU A 61 12.02 29.46 -11.10
C GLU A 61 11.65 28.22 -11.94
N LYS A 62 12.40 27.11 -11.78
CA LYS A 62 12.13 25.87 -12.52
C LYS A 62 10.82 25.16 -12.18
N ILE A 63 10.31 25.32 -10.96
CA ILE A 63 9.03 24.76 -10.55
C ILE A 63 7.91 25.70 -11.00
N GLU A 64 8.12 27.00 -10.89
CA GLU A 64 7.22 28.03 -11.38
C GLU A 64 6.93 27.88 -12.87
N GLU A 65 7.97 27.78 -13.71
CA GLU A 65 7.80 27.56 -15.16
C GLU A 65 6.94 26.34 -15.46
N LYS A 66 7.16 25.22 -14.75
CA LYS A 66 6.36 24.00 -14.92
C LYS A 66 4.90 24.21 -14.53
N ILE A 67 4.66 24.88 -13.42
CA ILE A 67 3.29 25.17 -12.98
C ILE A 67 2.58 26.08 -13.98
N LYS A 68 3.27 27.12 -14.47
CA LYS A 68 2.72 28.02 -15.51
C LYS A 68 2.41 27.28 -16.81
N GLU A 69 3.26 26.34 -17.24
CA GLU A 69 2.99 25.48 -18.39
C GLU A 69 1.69 24.67 -18.18
N ILE A 70 1.53 24.04 -17.00
CA ILE A 70 0.33 23.26 -16.68
C ILE A 70 -0.92 24.13 -16.65
N LEU A 71 -0.85 25.33 -16.06
CA LEU A 71 -1.98 26.27 -16.02
C LEU A 71 -2.40 26.74 -17.40
N ALA A 72 -1.44 26.88 -18.33
CA ALA A 72 -1.70 27.32 -19.70
C ALA A 72 -2.21 26.18 -20.61
N THR A 73 -1.68 24.97 -20.45
CA THR A 73 -1.88 23.85 -21.41
C THR A 73 -2.66 22.66 -20.83
N GLY A 74 -2.79 22.60 -19.51
CA GLY A 74 -3.37 21.45 -18.80
C GLY A 74 -2.39 20.30 -18.52
N SER A 75 -1.17 20.32 -19.08
CA SER A 75 -0.17 19.26 -19.00
C SER A 75 1.26 19.81 -18.89
N LEU A 76 2.23 18.93 -18.64
CA LEU A 76 3.65 19.26 -18.57
C LEU A 76 4.45 18.34 -19.52
N ALA A 77 4.89 18.88 -20.66
CA ALA A 77 5.62 18.10 -21.67
C ALA A 77 6.91 17.45 -21.13
N SER A 78 7.59 18.10 -20.20
CA SER A 78 8.78 17.51 -19.57
C SER A 78 8.43 16.34 -18.62
N ALA A 79 7.25 16.32 -18.02
CA ALA A 79 6.79 15.18 -17.22
C ALA A 79 6.50 13.95 -18.09
N GLU A 80 5.86 14.13 -19.25
CA GLU A 80 5.60 13.03 -20.18
C GLU A 80 6.91 12.38 -20.65
N ARG A 81 7.91 13.20 -21.03
CA ARG A 81 9.25 12.68 -21.38
C ARG A 81 9.94 11.92 -20.24
N VAL A 82 9.79 12.39 -19.01
CA VAL A 82 10.33 11.70 -17.82
C VAL A 82 9.60 10.38 -17.60
N LYS A 83 8.30 10.36 -17.77
CA LYS A 83 7.43 9.18 -17.62
C LYS A 83 7.83 8.07 -18.60
N GLU A 84 8.03 8.42 -19.87
CA GLU A 84 8.52 7.50 -20.89
C GLU A 84 9.94 7.02 -20.61
N LYS A 85 10.86 7.97 -20.36
CA LYS A 85 12.29 7.67 -20.17
C LYS A 85 12.55 6.68 -19.04
N TYR A 86 11.82 6.80 -17.94
CA TYR A 86 11.98 5.94 -16.76
C TYR A 86 10.89 4.86 -16.62
N ALA A 87 10.03 4.72 -17.64
CA ALA A 87 8.92 3.77 -17.68
C ALA A 87 8.11 3.78 -16.35
N ILE A 88 7.76 4.98 -15.89
CA ILE A 88 7.18 5.18 -14.55
C ILE A 88 5.90 4.36 -14.39
N ASP A 89 5.03 4.32 -15.40
CA ASP A 89 3.78 3.56 -15.34
C ASP A 89 4.02 2.05 -15.22
N ALA A 90 5.01 1.53 -15.95
CA ALA A 90 5.38 0.12 -15.86
C ALA A 90 5.96 -0.24 -14.48
N VAL A 91 6.80 0.64 -13.93
CA VAL A 91 7.31 0.47 -12.56
C VAL A 91 6.16 0.49 -11.55
N ASP A 92 5.20 1.42 -11.69
CA ASP A 92 4.04 1.51 -10.80
C ASP A 92 3.14 0.28 -10.87
N GLU A 93 2.87 -0.20 -12.07
CA GLU A 93 2.09 -1.42 -12.24
C GLU A 93 2.76 -2.61 -11.54
N LEU A 94 4.06 -2.79 -11.72
CA LEU A 94 4.79 -3.88 -11.07
C LEU A 94 4.89 -3.73 -9.54
N LEU A 95 4.93 -2.50 -9.03
CA LEU A 95 4.89 -2.22 -7.59
C LEU A 95 3.58 -2.62 -6.92
N THR A 96 2.49 -2.81 -7.67
CA THR A 96 1.23 -3.31 -7.13
C THR A 96 1.30 -4.78 -6.71
N VAL A 97 2.29 -5.53 -7.20
CA VAL A 97 2.52 -6.93 -6.83
C VAL A 97 3.22 -6.99 -5.46
N HIS A 98 2.58 -7.61 -4.48
CA HIS A 98 3.15 -7.74 -3.14
C HIS A 98 4.55 -8.40 -3.17
N GLY A 99 5.49 -7.81 -2.44
CA GLY A 99 6.88 -8.28 -2.40
C GLY A 99 7.78 -7.75 -3.53
N ILE A 100 7.23 -7.06 -4.54
CA ILE A 100 8.02 -6.35 -5.54
C ILE A 100 8.24 -4.91 -5.06
N GLY A 101 9.47 -4.61 -4.67
CA GLY A 101 9.90 -3.26 -4.31
C GLY A 101 10.46 -2.49 -5.51
N PRO A 102 10.79 -1.18 -5.31
CA PRO A 102 11.25 -0.30 -6.40
C PRO A 102 12.51 -0.80 -7.14
N VAL A 103 13.40 -1.51 -6.47
CA VAL A 103 14.61 -2.08 -7.10
C VAL A 103 14.20 -3.18 -8.07
N LYS A 104 13.44 -4.17 -7.58
CA LYS A 104 12.98 -5.31 -8.39
C LYS A 104 12.09 -4.87 -9.55
N ALA A 105 11.20 -3.90 -9.34
CA ALA A 105 10.35 -3.36 -10.40
C ALA A 105 11.20 -2.75 -11.54
N ARG A 106 12.23 -1.97 -11.22
CA ARG A 106 13.15 -1.40 -12.22
C ARG A 106 13.98 -2.47 -12.95
N GLU A 107 14.45 -3.50 -12.25
CA GLU A 107 15.14 -4.63 -12.86
C GLU A 107 14.27 -5.34 -13.89
N LEU A 108 13.01 -5.61 -13.53
CA LEU A 108 12.03 -6.24 -14.43
C LEU A 108 11.77 -5.38 -15.66
N VAL A 109 11.55 -4.07 -15.47
CA VAL A 109 11.36 -3.14 -16.59
C VAL A 109 12.59 -3.07 -17.49
N ALA A 110 13.80 -3.06 -16.93
CA ALA A 110 15.04 -3.09 -17.69
C ALA A 110 15.21 -4.40 -18.49
N ALA A 111 14.67 -5.52 -17.98
CA ALA A 111 14.60 -6.80 -18.68
C ALA A 111 13.47 -6.87 -19.72
N GLY A 112 12.73 -5.77 -19.95
CA GLY A 112 11.63 -5.71 -20.91
C GLY A 112 10.25 -6.11 -20.38
N ILE A 113 10.13 -6.45 -19.08
CA ILE A 113 8.88 -6.84 -18.43
C ILE A 113 8.20 -5.59 -17.90
N LYS A 114 7.21 -5.05 -18.64
CA LYS A 114 6.62 -3.73 -18.40
C LYS A 114 5.18 -3.76 -17.88
N SER A 115 4.65 -4.94 -17.59
CA SER A 115 3.30 -5.12 -17.05
C SER A 115 3.20 -6.36 -16.17
N VAL A 116 2.18 -6.43 -15.32
CA VAL A 116 1.88 -7.64 -14.53
C VAL A 116 1.55 -8.82 -15.44
N ALA A 117 0.84 -8.59 -16.55
CA ALA A 117 0.55 -9.65 -17.54
C ALA A 117 1.84 -10.22 -18.14
N ALA A 118 2.78 -9.37 -18.56
CA ALA A 118 4.08 -9.79 -19.06
C ALA A 118 4.90 -10.53 -17.97
N LEU A 119 4.78 -10.11 -16.71
CA LEU A 119 5.45 -10.78 -15.59
C LEU A 119 4.90 -12.19 -15.36
N VAL A 120 3.59 -12.39 -15.47
CA VAL A 120 2.98 -13.74 -15.38
C VAL A 120 3.58 -14.68 -16.42
N GLU A 121 3.70 -14.25 -17.66
CA GLU A 121 4.28 -15.08 -18.73
C GLU A 121 5.79 -15.31 -18.54
N ALA A 122 6.52 -14.28 -18.10
CA ALA A 122 7.94 -14.40 -17.83
C ALA A 122 8.23 -15.40 -16.69
N VAL A 123 7.42 -15.41 -15.62
CA VAL A 123 7.57 -16.34 -14.48
C VAL A 123 7.20 -17.77 -14.86
N LYS A 124 6.28 -18.00 -15.82
CA LYS A 124 6.01 -19.33 -16.36
C LYS A 124 7.23 -19.88 -17.11
N ALA A 125 7.92 -19.03 -17.87
CA ALA A 125 9.12 -19.40 -18.62
C ALA A 125 10.35 -19.57 -17.70
N ASP A 126 10.52 -18.68 -16.71
CA ASP A 126 11.60 -18.74 -15.72
C ASP A 126 11.06 -18.52 -14.30
N PRO A 127 10.74 -19.60 -13.58
CA PRO A 127 10.29 -19.50 -12.20
C PRO A 127 11.33 -18.89 -11.24
N SER A 128 12.60 -18.83 -11.58
CA SER A 128 13.64 -18.25 -10.71
C SER A 128 13.62 -16.72 -10.66
N LEU A 129 12.88 -16.09 -11.58
CA LEU A 129 12.76 -14.63 -11.71
C LEU A 129 12.25 -13.94 -10.45
N LEU A 130 11.39 -14.64 -9.68
CA LEU A 130 10.78 -14.14 -8.45
C LEU A 130 11.06 -15.09 -7.27
N ASN A 131 11.24 -14.51 -6.07
CA ASN A 131 11.28 -15.29 -4.84
C ASN A 131 9.88 -15.78 -4.43
N ALA A 132 9.80 -16.60 -3.37
CA ALA A 132 8.55 -17.20 -2.90
C ALA A 132 7.47 -16.16 -2.56
N THR A 133 7.82 -15.10 -1.83
CA THR A 133 6.90 -14.01 -1.45
C THR A 133 6.36 -13.27 -2.68
N GLN A 134 7.22 -12.96 -3.65
CA GLN A 134 6.84 -12.28 -4.89
C GLN A 134 5.95 -13.15 -5.78
N LYS A 135 6.24 -14.46 -5.87
CA LYS A 135 5.38 -15.42 -6.58
C LYS A 135 3.99 -15.47 -5.96
N MET A 136 3.91 -15.49 -4.64
CA MET A 136 2.64 -15.48 -3.92
C MET A 136 1.90 -14.16 -4.14
N GLY A 137 2.60 -13.04 -4.07
CA GLY A 137 2.05 -11.72 -4.42
C GLY A 137 1.47 -11.69 -5.84
N LEU A 138 2.17 -12.28 -6.81
CA LEU A 138 1.70 -12.38 -8.19
C LEU A 138 0.48 -13.32 -8.33
N LYS A 139 0.49 -14.48 -7.64
CA LYS A 139 -0.62 -15.45 -7.63
C LYS A 139 -1.95 -14.80 -7.23
N TYR A 140 -1.93 -13.95 -6.22
CA TYR A 140 -3.14 -13.34 -5.66
C TYR A 140 -3.38 -11.89 -6.14
N HIS A 141 -2.51 -11.33 -6.97
CA HIS A 141 -2.55 -9.94 -7.40
C HIS A 141 -3.94 -9.50 -7.90
N ALA A 142 -4.55 -10.28 -8.81
CA ALA A 142 -5.81 -9.93 -9.44
C ALA A 142 -6.99 -9.73 -8.46
N THR A 143 -6.95 -10.37 -7.29
CA THR A 143 -8.01 -10.29 -6.29
C THR A 143 -7.60 -9.47 -5.08
N ALA A 144 -6.36 -9.58 -4.65
CA ALA A 144 -5.85 -8.88 -3.48
C ALA A 144 -5.71 -7.35 -3.68
N THR A 145 -5.60 -6.87 -4.92
CA THR A 145 -5.59 -5.44 -5.24
C THR A 145 -6.98 -4.80 -5.29
N LEU A 146 -8.03 -5.60 -5.34
CA LEU A 146 -9.40 -5.08 -5.34
C LEU A 146 -9.79 -4.60 -3.94
N ARG A 147 -10.47 -3.45 -3.89
CA ARG A 147 -11.02 -2.93 -2.64
C ARG A 147 -12.01 -3.93 -2.04
N ILE A 148 -12.01 -4.04 -0.73
CA ILE A 148 -12.88 -4.92 0.07
C ILE A 148 -14.08 -4.09 0.53
N PRO A 149 -15.31 -4.35 0.05
CA PRO A 149 -16.50 -3.65 0.54
C PRO A 149 -16.68 -3.81 2.05
N ARG A 150 -17.34 -2.85 2.70
CA ARG A 150 -17.52 -2.88 4.15
C ARG A 150 -18.30 -4.10 4.62
N GLU A 151 -19.32 -4.53 3.87
CA GLU A 151 -20.08 -5.73 4.16
C GLU A 151 -19.19 -6.99 4.17
N GLU A 152 -18.28 -7.12 3.21
CA GLU A 152 -17.31 -8.22 3.15
C GLU A 152 -16.32 -8.13 4.33
N MET A 153 -15.87 -6.91 4.70
CA MET A 153 -15.03 -6.70 5.90
C MET A 153 -15.71 -7.16 7.17
N THR A 154 -17.02 -6.94 7.32
CA THR A 154 -17.80 -7.42 8.47
C THR A 154 -17.82 -8.94 8.53
N VAL A 155 -18.00 -9.62 7.41
CA VAL A 155 -17.93 -11.10 7.35
C VAL A 155 -16.54 -11.60 7.77
N HIS A 156 -15.47 -10.95 7.33
CA HIS A 156 -14.12 -11.29 7.77
C HIS A 156 -13.93 -11.06 9.27
N GLU A 157 -14.43 -9.95 9.82
CA GLU A 157 -14.40 -9.67 11.25
C GLU A 157 -15.14 -10.74 12.06
N ASP A 158 -16.34 -11.15 11.63
CA ASP A 158 -17.14 -12.19 12.28
C ASP A 158 -16.39 -13.52 12.32
N VAL A 159 -15.76 -13.94 11.22
CA VAL A 159 -14.91 -15.14 11.18
C VAL A 159 -13.75 -15.02 12.17
N LEU A 160 -13.02 -13.91 12.15
CA LEU A 160 -11.89 -13.69 13.04
C LEU A 160 -12.32 -13.71 14.51
N GLN A 161 -13.47 -13.14 14.86
CA GLN A 161 -14.00 -13.15 16.22
C GLN A 161 -14.48 -14.57 16.66
N ALA A 162 -15.05 -15.33 15.73
CA ALA A 162 -15.52 -16.70 16.03
C ALA A 162 -14.38 -17.66 16.42
N PHE A 163 -13.20 -17.47 15.82
CA PHE A 163 -12.00 -18.28 16.15
C PHE A 163 -11.14 -17.70 17.28
N MET A 164 -11.54 -16.57 17.87
CA MET A 164 -10.75 -15.89 18.91
C MET A 164 -10.61 -16.72 20.19
N PRO A 165 -9.39 -17.10 20.61
CA PRO A 165 -9.18 -17.81 21.87
C PRO A 165 -9.65 -17.01 23.10
N LYS A 166 -10.17 -17.69 24.14
CA LYS A 166 -10.71 -17.02 25.34
C LYS A 166 -9.74 -16.03 26.02
N GLY A 167 -8.43 -16.28 25.94
CA GLY A 167 -7.38 -15.44 26.53
C GLY A 167 -6.95 -14.27 25.67
N LEU A 168 -7.41 -14.18 24.43
CA LEU A 168 -7.05 -13.16 23.47
C LEU A 168 -8.24 -12.21 23.24
N LYS A 169 -7.98 -10.99 22.85
CA LYS A 169 -8.96 -10.07 22.28
C LYS A 169 -8.34 -9.42 21.02
N GLY A 170 -9.17 -9.11 20.05
CA GLY A 170 -8.75 -8.51 18.81
C GLY A 170 -9.75 -7.49 18.28
N VAL A 171 -9.28 -6.55 17.52
CA VAL A 171 -10.07 -5.54 16.82
C VAL A 171 -9.53 -5.33 15.42
N VAL A 172 -10.42 -5.31 14.44
CA VAL A 172 -10.07 -4.91 13.07
C VAL A 172 -9.81 -3.40 13.08
N VAL A 173 -8.65 -3.00 12.57
CA VAL A 173 -8.14 -1.62 12.61
C VAL A 173 -8.13 -0.98 11.21
N GLY A 174 -7.20 -0.09 10.91
CA GLY A 174 -7.06 0.55 9.60
C GLY A 174 -8.29 1.36 9.17
N SER A 175 -8.54 1.39 7.87
CA SER A 175 -9.64 2.15 7.27
C SER A 175 -11.03 1.64 7.70
N TYR A 176 -11.16 0.35 7.96
CA TYR A 176 -12.41 -0.24 8.46
C TYR A 176 -12.83 0.37 9.81
N ARG A 177 -11.89 0.47 10.77
CA ARG A 177 -12.16 1.08 12.08
C ARG A 177 -12.48 2.57 11.98
N ARG A 178 -11.94 3.27 10.97
CA ARG A 178 -12.27 4.68 10.68
C ARG A 178 -13.64 4.88 10.01
N GLY A 179 -14.41 3.83 9.76
CA GLY A 179 -15.73 3.92 9.14
C GLY A 179 -15.73 4.01 7.62
N ALA A 180 -14.61 3.71 6.94
CA ALA A 180 -14.55 3.75 5.49
C ALA A 180 -15.52 2.76 4.83
N ALA A 181 -16.07 3.14 3.67
CA ALA A 181 -16.98 2.30 2.89
C ALA A 181 -16.30 1.05 2.30
N ASN A 182 -14.97 1.07 2.18
CA ASN A 182 -14.17 -0.06 1.71
C ASN A 182 -12.74 0.01 2.24
N SER A 183 -12.03 -1.12 2.26
CA SER A 183 -10.64 -1.25 2.74
C SER A 183 -9.72 -1.81 1.67
N GLY A 184 -8.41 -1.62 1.81
CA GLY A 184 -7.39 -2.21 0.94
C GLY A 184 -7.01 -3.62 1.35
N ASP A 185 -6.99 -3.85 2.65
CA ASP A 185 -6.59 -5.08 3.32
C ASP A 185 -7.34 -5.20 4.65
N ILE A 186 -7.11 -6.30 5.35
CA ILE A 186 -7.68 -6.61 6.65
C ILE A 186 -6.54 -6.54 7.66
N ASP A 187 -6.54 -5.54 8.52
CA ASP A 187 -5.60 -5.41 9.62
C ASP A 187 -6.29 -5.73 10.94
N MET A 188 -5.75 -6.66 11.73
CA MET A 188 -6.28 -6.97 13.05
C MET A 188 -5.21 -6.83 14.13
N LEU A 189 -5.48 -6.00 15.11
CA LEU A 189 -4.65 -5.83 16.30
C LEU A 189 -5.15 -6.75 17.41
N LEU A 190 -4.25 -7.58 17.93
CA LEU A 190 -4.51 -8.58 18.96
C LEU A 190 -3.76 -8.24 20.24
N THR A 191 -4.37 -8.56 21.40
CA THR A 191 -3.68 -8.44 22.69
C THR A 191 -4.22 -9.47 23.66
N PRO A 192 -3.39 -10.07 24.53
CA PRO A 192 -3.87 -10.96 25.58
C PRO A 192 -4.70 -10.17 26.62
N LYS A 193 -5.72 -10.80 27.17
CA LYS A 193 -6.55 -10.21 28.26
C LYS A 193 -5.77 -10.08 29.55
N SER A 194 -5.00 -11.10 29.89
CA SER A 194 -4.01 -11.12 30.99
C SER A 194 -3.07 -12.27 30.70
N ALA A 195 -1.81 -12.02 30.44
CA ALA A 195 -0.90 -13.12 30.16
C ALA A 195 0.56 -12.68 30.23
N SER A 196 1.45 -13.63 30.50
CA SER A 196 2.88 -13.49 30.22
C SER A 196 3.12 -13.36 28.71
N VAL A 197 4.28 -12.90 28.31
CA VAL A 197 4.66 -12.84 26.88
C VAL A 197 4.58 -14.23 26.23
N LYS A 198 5.01 -15.27 26.95
CA LYS A 198 4.98 -16.66 26.46
C LYS A 198 3.55 -17.15 26.20
N ASP A 199 2.64 -16.87 27.13
CA ASP A 199 1.23 -17.27 26.99
C ASP A 199 0.55 -16.48 25.85
N ALA A 200 0.96 -15.22 25.64
CA ALA A 200 0.45 -14.40 24.54
C ALA A 200 0.85 -15.00 23.17
N HIS A 201 2.09 -15.46 23.01
CA HIS A 201 2.54 -16.11 21.78
C HIS A 201 1.78 -17.44 21.55
N ALA A 202 1.63 -18.27 22.58
CA ALA A 202 0.88 -19.54 22.48
C ALA A 202 -0.59 -19.30 22.07
N LEU A 203 -1.23 -18.28 22.61
CA LEU A 203 -2.60 -17.89 22.21
C LEU A 203 -2.63 -17.40 20.76
N PHE A 204 -1.63 -16.65 20.31
CA PHE A 204 -1.53 -16.17 18.94
C PHE A 204 -1.35 -17.33 17.95
N GLU A 205 -0.46 -18.28 18.26
CA GLU A 205 -0.28 -19.51 17.49
C GLU A 205 -1.56 -20.34 17.41
N THR A 206 -2.26 -20.51 18.56
CA THR A 206 -3.54 -21.21 18.62
C THR A 206 -4.59 -20.54 17.72
N PHE A 207 -4.63 -19.22 17.71
CA PHE A 207 -5.54 -18.47 16.85
C PHE A 207 -5.25 -18.72 15.36
N ILE A 208 -3.99 -18.61 14.96
CA ILE A 208 -3.57 -18.87 13.58
C ILE A 208 -3.86 -20.31 13.17
N ALA A 209 -3.59 -21.29 14.05
CA ALA A 209 -3.88 -22.70 13.80
C ALA A 209 -5.36 -22.95 13.52
N GLY A 210 -6.26 -22.41 14.36
CA GLY A 210 -7.71 -22.53 14.14
C GLY A 210 -8.16 -21.92 12.82
N LEU A 211 -7.61 -20.77 12.43
CA LEU A 211 -7.92 -20.14 11.15
C LEU A 211 -7.38 -20.96 9.95
N LYS A 212 -6.28 -21.68 10.11
CA LYS A 212 -5.75 -22.61 9.09
C LYS A 212 -6.60 -23.86 8.97
N GLU A 213 -7.00 -24.47 10.10
CA GLU A 213 -7.85 -25.66 10.14
C GLU A 213 -9.23 -25.43 9.54
N SER A 214 -9.72 -24.19 9.56
CA SER A 214 -11.00 -23.80 8.95
C SER A 214 -10.94 -23.48 7.46
N ASP A 215 -9.77 -23.63 6.81
CA ASP A 215 -9.52 -23.22 5.43
C ASP A 215 -9.74 -21.70 5.15
N TYR A 216 -9.88 -20.90 6.21
CA TYR A 216 -9.96 -19.45 6.07
C TYR A 216 -8.63 -18.84 5.60
N ILE A 217 -7.50 -19.30 6.17
CA ILE A 217 -6.16 -18.98 5.68
C ILE A 217 -5.85 -19.88 4.49
N ILE A 218 -5.54 -19.28 3.35
CA ILE A 218 -5.25 -19.99 2.09
C ILE A 218 -3.76 -20.01 1.72
N ASP A 219 -3.00 -19.01 2.17
CA ASP A 219 -1.54 -18.98 2.00
C ASP A 219 -0.90 -18.04 3.03
N GLU A 220 0.35 -18.33 3.40
CA GLU A 220 1.12 -17.60 4.40
C GLU A 220 2.29 -16.83 3.76
N LEU A 221 2.41 -15.54 4.06
CA LEU A 221 3.51 -14.68 3.61
C LEU A 221 4.60 -14.55 4.67
N VAL A 222 4.20 -14.32 5.90
CA VAL A 222 5.07 -14.11 7.06
C VAL A 222 4.43 -14.75 8.28
N SER A 223 5.21 -15.55 9.02
CA SER A 223 4.83 -16.08 10.32
C SER A 223 5.94 -15.77 11.33
N GLY A 224 5.61 -15.03 12.38
CA GLY A 224 6.51 -14.63 13.43
C GLY A 224 5.78 -14.52 14.77
N GLU A 225 6.52 -14.37 15.86
CA GLU A 225 5.97 -14.37 17.22
C GLU A 225 4.92 -13.29 17.50
N LYS A 226 5.03 -12.14 16.84
CA LYS A 226 4.14 -10.99 17.05
C LYS A 226 3.41 -10.51 15.79
N LYS A 227 3.71 -11.13 14.65
CA LYS A 227 3.15 -10.74 13.37
C LYS A 227 2.94 -11.96 12.49
N TRP A 228 1.74 -12.03 11.91
CA TRP A 228 1.42 -12.96 10.85
C TRP A 228 0.81 -12.19 9.67
N MET A 229 1.17 -12.58 8.46
CA MET A 229 0.63 -12.00 7.23
C MET A 229 0.34 -13.13 6.24
N GLY A 230 -0.76 -13.01 5.52
CA GLY A 230 -1.10 -14.00 4.51
C GLY A 230 -2.31 -13.62 3.69
N TYR A 231 -2.82 -14.60 2.99
CA TYR A 231 -4.05 -14.49 2.21
C TYR A 231 -5.14 -15.34 2.85
N VAL A 232 -6.33 -14.76 2.91
CA VAL A 232 -7.54 -15.36 3.49
C VAL A 232 -8.68 -15.28 2.49
N ARG A 233 -9.70 -16.10 2.71
CA ARG A 233 -10.87 -16.14 1.86
C ARG A 233 -12.10 -16.53 2.66
N VAL A 234 -13.22 -15.84 2.46
CA VAL A 234 -14.54 -16.25 2.92
C VAL A 234 -15.27 -17.00 1.79
N GLY A 235 -16.32 -17.73 2.13
CA GLY A 235 -17.10 -18.54 1.19
C GLY A 235 -16.86 -20.03 1.36
N SER A 236 -17.61 -20.84 0.61
CA SER A 236 -17.48 -22.31 0.61
C SER A 236 -16.46 -22.80 -0.41
N ALA A 237 -16.13 -24.10 -0.36
CA ALA A 237 -15.31 -24.74 -1.38
C ALA A 237 -15.97 -24.67 -2.78
N GLU A 238 -17.31 -24.67 -2.84
CA GLU A 238 -18.09 -24.63 -4.09
C GLU A 238 -18.20 -23.19 -4.63
N THR A 239 -18.28 -22.20 -3.74
CA THR A 239 -18.38 -20.78 -4.08
C THR A 239 -17.31 -19.96 -3.33
N PRO A 240 -16.04 -20.13 -3.72
CA PRO A 240 -14.96 -19.44 -3.02
C PRO A 240 -15.00 -17.93 -3.29
N GLY A 241 -14.92 -17.15 -2.22
CA GLY A 241 -14.77 -15.70 -2.31
C GLY A 241 -13.39 -15.29 -2.86
N LYS A 242 -13.17 -13.99 -2.96
CA LYS A 242 -11.89 -13.42 -3.40
C LYS A 242 -10.83 -13.60 -2.33
N ALA A 243 -9.59 -13.84 -2.76
CA ALA A 243 -8.46 -13.80 -1.85
C ALA A 243 -8.22 -12.37 -1.35
N ARG A 244 -8.07 -12.21 -0.04
CA ARG A 244 -7.82 -10.92 0.64
C ARG A 244 -6.56 -11.01 1.48
N ARG A 245 -5.82 -9.92 1.60
CA ARG A 245 -4.66 -9.87 2.49
C ARG A 245 -5.14 -9.63 3.91
N LEU A 246 -4.61 -10.44 4.84
CA LEU A 246 -4.79 -10.30 6.27
C LEU A 246 -3.45 -10.11 6.95
N ASP A 247 -3.35 -9.09 7.79
CA ASP A 247 -2.24 -8.81 8.68
C ASP A 247 -2.71 -8.92 10.13
N LEU A 248 -2.16 -9.87 10.89
CA LEU A 248 -2.39 -10.05 12.32
C LEU A 248 -1.19 -9.52 13.10
N LEU A 249 -1.44 -8.65 14.07
CA LEU A 249 -0.42 -7.99 14.87
C LEU A 249 -0.71 -8.24 16.36
N LEU A 250 0.20 -8.91 17.05
CA LEU A 250 0.13 -9.13 18.50
C LEU A 250 0.86 -8.01 19.23
N THR A 251 0.20 -7.39 20.19
CA THR A 251 0.78 -6.37 21.09
C THR A 251 0.50 -6.72 22.55
N MET A 252 1.36 -6.28 23.45
CA MET A 252 1.13 -6.48 24.89
C MET A 252 0.13 -5.45 25.43
N PRO A 253 -0.57 -5.75 26.54
CA PRO A 253 -1.57 -4.83 27.11
C PRO A 253 -1.02 -3.43 27.41
N SER A 254 0.23 -3.32 27.83
CA SER A 254 0.90 -2.04 28.10
C SER A 254 1.10 -1.16 26.86
N GLU A 255 1.18 -1.77 25.68
CA GLU A 255 1.42 -1.10 24.40
C GLU A 255 0.13 -0.92 23.58
N TYR A 256 -0.94 -1.61 24.00
CA TYR A 256 -2.16 -1.75 23.20
C TYR A 256 -2.81 -0.41 22.81
N ALA A 257 -2.88 0.54 23.71
CA ALA A 257 -3.50 1.85 23.43
C ALA A 257 -2.75 2.62 22.33
N TYR A 258 -1.43 2.61 22.38
CA TYR A 258 -0.58 3.25 21.36
C TYR A 258 -0.65 2.51 20.02
N ALA A 259 -0.59 1.17 20.07
CA ALA A 259 -0.73 0.35 18.87
C ALA A 259 -2.10 0.56 18.20
N LEU A 260 -3.17 0.59 19.00
CA LEU A 260 -4.53 0.83 18.49
C LEU A 260 -4.65 2.20 17.82
N LEU A 261 -4.07 3.23 18.42
CA LEU A 261 -4.03 4.57 17.84
C LEU A 261 -3.26 4.56 16.52
N TYR A 262 -2.04 4.03 16.52
CA TYR A 262 -1.16 3.96 15.35
C TYR A 262 -1.79 3.18 14.18
N PHE A 263 -2.27 1.95 14.42
CA PHE A 263 -2.86 1.11 13.38
C PHE A 263 -4.28 1.53 12.96
N THR A 264 -4.97 2.35 13.75
CA THR A 264 -6.23 2.98 13.34
C THR A 264 -5.99 4.21 12.48
N GLY A 265 -4.87 4.89 12.67
CA GLY A 265 -4.56 6.16 12.04
C GLY A 265 -4.56 6.14 10.52
N SER A 266 -4.49 7.34 9.94
CA SER A 266 -4.33 7.58 8.52
C SER A 266 -2.97 8.22 8.27
N ASP A 267 -2.64 8.44 7.01
CA ASP A 267 -1.46 9.20 6.57
C ASP A 267 -1.42 10.66 7.08
N LYS A 268 -2.54 11.14 7.62
CA LYS A 268 -2.66 12.48 8.24
C LYS A 268 -2.50 12.46 9.76
N PHE A 269 -2.23 11.29 10.33
CA PHE A 269 -2.08 11.11 11.78
C PHE A 269 -0.67 11.44 12.26
#